data_884d94ad9801c8938a9f9f38868e62af
#
_entry.id   884d94ad9801c8938a9f9f38868e62af
#
_cell.length_a   1.000
_cell.length_b   1.000
_cell.length_c   1.000
_cell.angle_alpha   90.00
_cell.angle_beta   90.00
_cell.angle_gamma   90.00
#
_symmetry.space_group_name_H-M   'P 1'
#
loop_
_entity.id
_entity.type
_entity.pdbx_description
1 polymer ?
#
loop_
_entity_poly.entity_id
_entity_poly.type
_entity_poly.pdbx_seq_one_letter_code
_entity_poly.pdbx_strand_id
1 'polypeptide(L)'
;MPSSLPLVYHPDYDVPEWDEGHRFPMSKFRRLYKILSEDKNLGPVEFHQPEVATVDQLKAVHTLDYIQQFLENRLDKSAARRIGLPWTEGLARRTITAVGGTLLTLRLALRHGLACNLGGGTHHAFPDFGSGFCIFNDASVAARMLLQESLVQQILIVDLDVHQGDGTAFIHQDEVAVFTFSMHCQSNFPFRKQHSDLDVPLPENLDDDSYLRILRANLPELLERTEPDLVIYNAGIDPFKDDPLGKLNLTWEGLQARDKYVMECCLNVGVPVGCVIGGGYSKDHEELAWRHSLVHRVAAKIYQDRFSITPFRSSPAVA
;
A
#
# COMPACT_ATOMS: atom_id res chain seq x y z
N MET A 1 -25.65 8.59 0.87
CA MET A 1 -24.78 7.66 0.16
C MET A 1 -23.58 8.43 -0.29
N PRO A 2 -22.37 7.95 -0.11
CA PRO A 2 -21.21 8.75 -0.47
C PRO A 2 -21.13 8.89 -1.98
N SER A 3 -21.18 10.13 -2.42
CA SER A 3 -21.00 10.52 -3.82
C SER A 3 -19.54 10.73 -4.19
N SER A 4 -18.61 10.49 -3.27
CA SER A 4 -17.18 10.81 -3.38
C SER A 4 -16.30 9.63 -2.97
N LEU A 5 -15.17 9.46 -3.69
CA LEU A 5 -14.14 8.47 -3.35
C LEU A 5 -13.48 8.87 -2.03
N PRO A 6 -13.42 7.98 -1.01
CA PRO A 6 -12.65 8.22 0.20
C PRO A 6 -11.15 8.19 -0.09
N LEU A 7 -10.45 9.27 0.29
CA LEU A 7 -9.00 9.39 0.29
C LEU A 7 -8.50 9.60 1.71
N VAL A 8 -7.50 8.86 2.14
CA VAL A 8 -6.95 8.97 3.50
C VAL A 8 -5.61 9.71 3.44
N TYR A 9 -5.51 10.77 4.23
CA TYR A 9 -4.30 11.55 4.38
C TYR A 9 -4.20 12.15 5.78
N HIS A 10 -2.98 12.26 6.30
CA HIS A 10 -2.67 13.02 7.51
C HIS A 10 -1.43 13.88 7.29
N PRO A 11 -1.37 15.14 7.83
CA PRO A 11 -0.16 15.97 7.73
C PRO A 11 1.10 15.28 8.26
N ASP A 12 0.98 14.45 9.29
CA ASP A 12 2.07 13.66 9.86
C ASP A 12 2.63 12.58 8.92
N TYR A 13 2.11 12.40 7.71
CA TYR A 13 2.75 11.56 6.69
C TYR A 13 4.02 12.19 6.16
N ASP A 14 4.13 13.50 6.24
CA ASP A 14 5.35 14.26 5.98
C ASP A 14 6.14 14.49 7.28
N VAL A 15 7.44 14.64 7.16
CA VAL A 15 8.35 15.05 8.24
C VAL A 15 9.06 16.31 7.76
N PRO A 16 8.61 17.52 8.14
CA PRO A 16 9.08 18.77 7.57
C PRO A 16 10.60 19.01 7.67
N GLU A 17 11.21 18.50 8.75
CA GLU A 17 12.66 18.58 9.00
C GLU A 17 13.49 17.53 8.24
N TRP A 18 12.85 16.72 7.37
CA TRP A 18 13.54 15.68 6.62
C TRP A 18 14.51 16.24 5.59
N ASP A 19 15.70 15.62 5.51
CA ASP A 19 16.68 15.97 4.48
C ASP A 19 16.13 15.60 3.09
N GLU A 20 15.87 16.60 2.25
CA GLU A 20 15.40 16.38 0.88
C GLU A 20 16.41 15.68 -0.03
N GLY A 21 17.70 15.66 0.35
CA GLY A 21 18.75 14.86 -0.30
C GLY A 21 18.72 13.38 0.05
N HIS A 22 17.92 12.97 1.02
CA HIS A 22 17.80 11.57 1.41
C HIS A 22 17.14 10.74 0.31
N ARG A 23 17.58 9.48 0.13
CA ARG A 23 17.04 8.57 -0.90
C ARG A 23 15.54 8.29 -0.73
N PHE A 24 15.01 8.38 0.48
CA PHE A 24 13.57 8.29 0.73
C PHE A 24 12.95 9.70 0.60
N PRO A 25 12.12 9.93 -0.42
CA PRO A 25 11.58 11.25 -0.74
C PRO A 25 10.39 11.61 0.15
N MET A 26 10.64 12.00 1.39
CA MET A 26 9.59 12.22 2.41
C MET A 26 8.54 13.24 1.97
N SER A 27 8.94 14.32 1.30
CA SER A 27 8.02 15.38 0.87
C SER A 27 7.00 14.92 -0.20
N LYS A 28 7.14 13.71 -0.77
CA LYS A 28 6.18 13.18 -1.75
C LYS A 28 4.75 13.12 -1.23
N PHE A 29 4.56 12.85 0.06
CA PHE A 29 3.22 12.70 0.67
C PHE A 29 2.46 14.03 0.71
N ARG A 30 3.11 15.10 1.16
CA ARG A 30 2.55 16.47 1.17
C ARG A 30 2.29 16.97 -0.25
N ARG A 31 3.22 16.72 -1.18
CA ARG A 31 3.07 17.10 -2.59
C ARG A 31 1.92 16.36 -3.26
N LEU A 32 1.79 15.05 -3.00
CA LEU A 32 0.68 14.23 -3.49
C LEU A 32 -0.67 14.78 -2.97
N TYR A 33 -0.77 15.07 -1.68
CA TYR A 33 -1.98 15.68 -1.12
C TYR A 33 -2.32 17.00 -1.81
N LYS A 34 -1.33 17.88 -2.00
CA LYS A 34 -1.53 19.15 -2.70
C LYS A 34 -2.04 18.95 -4.12
N ILE A 35 -1.40 18.07 -4.90
CA ILE A 35 -1.82 17.75 -6.28
C ILE A 35 -3.27 17.27 -6.31
N LEU A 36 -3.67 16.37 -5.44
CA LEU A 36 -5.02 15.80 -5.47
C LEU A 36 -6.07 16.76 -4.91
N SER A 37 -5.75 17.56 -3.89
CA SER A 37 -6.70 18.51 -3.29
C SER A 37 -6.96 19.75 -4.17
N GLU A 38 -6.02 20.13 -5.03
CA GLU A 38 -6.12 21.26 -5.93
C GLU A 38 -6.66 20.88 -7.33
N ASP A 39 -6.76 19.58 -7.65
CA ASP A 39 -7.20 19.12 -8.96
C ASP A 39 -8.73 19.14 -9.11
N LYS A 40 -9.21 20.14 -9.83
CA LYS A 40 -10.64 20.31 -10.13
C LYS A 40 -11.22 19.22 -11.06
N ASN A 41 -10.36 18.45 -11.73
CA ASN A 41 -10.76 17.40 -12.66
C ASN A 41 -10.74 16.00 -12.02
N LEU A 42 -10.31 15.89 -10.77
CA LEU A 42 -10.23 14.60 -10.08
C LEU A 42 -11.62 13.94 -9.86
N GLY A 43 -12.69 14.75 -9.92
CA GLY A 43 -14.03 14.30 -9.56
C GLY A 43 -14.30 14.45 -8.07
N PRO A 44 -15.42 13.94 -7.58
CA PRO A 44 -15.77 14.05 -6.16
C PRO A 44 -14.90 13.09 -5.32
N VAL A 45 -14.05 13.67 -4.48
CA VAL A 45 -13.23 12.97 -3.48
C VAL A 45 -13.47 13.55 -2.10
N GLU A 46 -13.30 12.73 -1.06
CA GLU A 46 -13.42 13.14 0.33
C GLU A 46 -12.18 12.71 1.11
N PHE A 47 -11.49 13.68 1.72
CA PHE A 47 -10.30 13.41 2.52
C PHE A 47 -10.68 13.09 3.97
N HIS A 48 -10.21 11.94 4.44
CA HIS A 48 -10.36 11.47 5.80
C HIS A 48 -9.01 11.47 6.51
N GLN A 49 -8.99 11.91 7.77
CA GLN A 49 -7.79 11.84 8.60
C GLN A 49 -7.86 10.62 9.51
N PRO A 50 -6.79 9.79 9.53
CA PRO A 50 -6.73 8.65 10.43
C PRO A 50 -6.36 9.07 11.85
N GLU A 51 -6.76 8.26 12.81
CA GLU A 51 -6.14 8.22 14.12
C GLU A 51 -4.78 7.51 14.05
N VAL A 52 -3.89 7.83 14.97
CA VAL A 52 -2.61 7.12 15.11
C VAL A 52 -2.86 5.69 15.60
N ALA A 53 -2.12 4.73 15.05
CA ALA A 53 -2.20 3.36 15.54
C ALA A 53 -1.71 3.26 16.99
N THR A 54 -2.45 2.53 17.81
CA THR A 54 -2.08 2.23 19.19
C THR A 54 -1.01 1.12 19.25
N VAL A 55 -0.30 1.04 20.37
CA VAL A 55 0.65 -0.06 20.62
C VAL A 55 -0.06 -1.43 20.54
N ASP A 56 -1.30 -1.53 21.01
CA ASP A 56 -2.04 -2.78 20.97
C ASP A 56 -2.40 -3.19 19.52
N GLN A 57 -2.71 -2.24 18.65
CA GLN A 57 -2.90 -2.53 17.24
C GLN A 57 -1.58 -2.98 16.57
N LEU A 58 -0.46 -2.33 16.86
CA LEU A 58 0.85 -2.74 16.34
C LEU A 58 1.24 -4.16 16.79
N LYS A 59 0.88 -4.54 18.01
CA LYS A 59 1.11 -5.89 18.60
C LYS A 59 0.35 -6.99 17.87
N ALA A 60 -0.62 -6.68 17.03
CA ALA A 60 -1.23 -7.69 16.17
C ALA A 60 -0.20 -8.36 15.25
N VAL A 61 0.90 -7.68 14.93
CA VAL A 61 1.96 -8.15 14.04
C VAL A 61 3.34 -8.11 14.71
N HIS A 62 3.66 -6.99 15.35
CA HIS A 62 5.01 -6.70 15.83
C HIS A 62 5.21 -7.07 17.28
N THR A 63 6.42 -7.50 17.62
CA THR A 63 6.77 -7.77 19.04
C THR A 63 6.76 -6.47 19.85
N LEU A 64 6.30 -6.54 21.09
CA LEU A 64 6.25 -5.36 21.97
C LEU A 64 7.65 -4.75 22.18
N ASP A 65 8.68 -5.60 22.30
CA ASP A 65 10.05 -5.15 22.45
C ASP A 65 10.53 -4.32 21.25
N TYR A 66 10.29 -4.79 20.03
CA TYR A 66 10.64 -4.03 18.81
C TYR A 66 9.88 -2.70 18.70
N ILE A 67 8.57 -2.71 19.02
CA ILE A 67 7.74 -1.50 19.02
C ILE A 67 8.32 -0.47 19.97
N GLN A 68 8.62 -0.86 21.22
CA GLN A 68 9.18 0.03 22.25
C GLN A 68 10.58 0.51 21.89
N GLN A 69 11.46 -0.39 21.39
CA GLN A 69 12.80 -0.01 20.98
C GLN A 69 12.77 1.05 19.87
N PHE A 70 11.88 0.92 18.90
CA PHE A 70 11.75 1.93 17.84
C PHE A 70 11.17 3.24 18.38
N LEU A 71 10.03 3.19 19.08
CA LEU A 71 9.33 4.41 19.54
C LEU A 71 10.18 5.22 20.53
N GLU A 72 11.01 4.57 21.34
CA GLU A 72 11.89 5.19 22.33
C GLU A 72 13.31 5.45 21.84
N ASN A 73 13.58 5.32 20.52
CA ASN A 73 14.91 5.49 19.90
C ASN A 73 16.00 4.61 20.54
N ARG A 74 15.68 3.35 20.82
CA ARG A 74 16.59 2.38 21.46
C ARG A 74 17.08 1.28 20.51
N LEU A 75 16.76 1.37 19.21
CA LEU A 75 17.30 0.45 18.22
C LEU A 75 18.82 0.60 18.13
N ASP A 76 19.52 -0.53 17.98
CA ASP A 76 20.96 -0.49 17.73
C ASP A 76 21.29 0.07 16.33
N LYS A 77 22.57 0.41 16.15
CA LYS A 77 23.05 1.00 14.88
C LYS A 77 22.89 0.08 13.67
N SER A 78 22.84 -1.23 13.86
CA SER A 78 22.65 -2.20 12.77
C SER A 78 21.20 -2.21 12.33
N ALA A 79 20.27 -2.28 13.29
CA ALA A 79 18.83 -2.21 13.06
C ALA A 79 18.43 -0.88 12.40
N ALA A 80 18.94 0.25 12.88
CA ALA A 80 18.70 1.57 12.29
C ALA A 80 19.20 1.64 10.83
N ARG A 81 20.39 1.08 10.54
CA ARG A 81 20.93 1.03 9.16
C ARG A 81 20.13 0.12 8.24
N ARG A 82 19.55 -0.98 8.75
CA ARG A 82 18.69 -1.88 7.99
C ARG A 82 17.41 -1.19 7.56
N ILE A 83 16.80 -0.41 8.44
CA ILE A 83 15.66 0.46 8.11
C ILE A 83 16.07 1.51 7.07
N GLY A 84 17.23 2.13 7.24
CA GLY A 84 17.76 3.14 6.31
C GLY A 84 17.10 4.51 6.42
N LEU A 85 16.39 4.77 7.52
CA LEU A 85 15.77 6.06 7.85
C LEU A 85 16.36 6.58 9.16
N PRO A 86 16.85 7.84 9.23
CA PRO A 86 17.31 8.44 10.47
C PRO A 86 16.12 8.63 11.42
N TRP A 87 16.27 8.18 12.65
CA TRP A 87 15.20 8.31 13.64
C TRP A 87 15.01 9.78 14.04
N THR A 88 13.76 10.21 14.05
CA THR A 88 13.30 11.48 14.65
C THR A 88 11.94 11.23 15.31
N GLU A 89 11.53 12.12 16.20
CA GLU A 89 10.18 12.07 16.78
C GLU A 89 9.11 12.19 15.69
N GLY A 90 9.37 13.03 14.68
CA GLY A 90 8.50 13.17 13.50
C GLY A 90 8.38 11.87 12.72
N LEU A 91 9.49 11.13 12.50
CA LEU A 91 9.44 9.82 11.85
C LEU A 91 8.67 8.79 12.67
N ALA A 92 8.88 8.75 13.99
CA ALA A 92 8.15 7.83 14.87
C ALA A 92 6.63 8.10 14.79
N ARG A 93 6.23 9.37 14.88
CA ARG A 93 4.84 9.79 14.76
C ARG A 93 4.25 9.46 13.38
N ARG A 94 4.97 9.80 12.29
CA ARG A 94 4.59 9.44 10.93
C ARG A 94 4.31 7.94 10.79
N THR A 95 5.17 7.11 11.34
CA THR A 95 5.11 5.66 11.20
C THR A 95 3.82 5.08 11.78
N ILE A 96 3.45 5.47 13.00
CA ILE A 96 2.21 5.00 13.62
C ILE A 96 0.96 5.61 12.97
N THR A 97 1.07 6.84 12.47
CA THR A 97 -0.03 7.49 11.71
C THR A 97 -0.26 6.78 10.38
N ALA A 98 0.80 6.35 9.68
CA ALA A 98 0.67 5.62 8.41
C ALA A 98 -0.04 4.27 8.59
N VAL A 99 0.26 3.54 9.68
CA VAL A 99 -0.47 2.30 10.02
C VAL A 99 -1.95 2.56 10.27
N GLY A 100 -2.27 3.59 11.07
CA GLY A 100 -3.66 4.02 11.28
C GLY A 100 -4.37 4.42 9.99
N GLY A 101 -3.63 5.04 9.07
CA GLY A 101 -4.13 5.41 7.74
C GLY A 101 -4.53 4.21 6.89
N THR A 102 -3.71 3.18 6.86
CA THR A 102 -4.03 1.95 6.13
C THR A 102 -5.23 1.25 6.76
N LEU A 103 -5.30 1.16 8.09
CA LEU A 103 -6.47 0.59 8.76
C LEU A 103 -7.76 1.36 8.44
N LEU A 104 -7.73 2.69 8.48
CA LEU A 104 -8.89 3.52 8.10
C LEU A 104 -9.26 3.30 6.63
N THR A 105 -8.28 3.24 5.73
CA THR A 105 -8.51 3.01 4.30
C THR A 105 -9.26 1.70 4.05
N LEU A 106 -8.85 0.62 4.72
CA LEU A 106 -9.51 -0.68 4.55
C LEU A 106 -10.94 -0.68 5.10
N ARG A 107 -11.19 -0.03 6.23
CA ARG A 107 -12.55 0.14 6.77
C ARG A 107 -13.44 0.98 5.83
N LEU A 108 -12.89 2.02 5.22
CA LEU A 108 -13.60 2.80 4.20
C LEU A 108 -13.84 1.98 2.93
N ALA A 109 -12.88 1.16 2.49
CA ALA A 109 -13.06 0.27 1.35
C ALA A 109 -14.21 -0.71 1.57
N LEU A 110 -14.33 -1.33 2.75
CA LEU A 110 -15.45 -2.21 3.10
C LEU A 110 -16.83 -1.50 3.02
N ARG A 111 -16.88 -0.22 3.36
CA ARG A 111 -18.13 0.58 3.32
C ARG A 111 -18.47 1.13 1.95
N HIS A 112 -17.46 1.50 1.17
CA HIS A 112 -17.59 2.28 -0.05
C HIS A 112 -17.23 1.50 -1.31
N GLY A 113 -16.70 0.29 -1.18
CA GLY A 113 -16.20 -0.55 -2.27
C GLY A 113 -14.77 -0.23 -2.70
N LEU A 114 -14.35 1.02 -2.61
CA LEU A 114 -13.02 1.48 -2.98
C LEU A 114 -12.59 2.64 -2.08
N ALA A 115 -11.35 2.61 -1.60
CA ALA A 115 -10.72 3.72 -0.87
C ALA A 115 -9.21 3.72 -1.13
N CYS A 116 -8.57 4.89 -1.06
CA CYS A 116 -7.13 5.00 -1.28
C CYS A 116 -6.46 5.80 -0.17
N ASN A 117 -5.31 5.30 0.31
CA ASN A 117 -4.42 6.00 1.21
C ASN A 117 -3.38 6.79 0.41
N LEU A 118 -3.04 7.98 0.86
CA LEU A 118 -1.92 8.75 0.32
C LEU A 118 -0.56 8.33 0.94
N GLY A 119 -0.55 7.25 1.68
CA GLY A 119 0.61 6.63 2.32
C GLY A 119 0.50 5.11 2.34
N GLY A 120 1.26 4.46 3.21
CA GLY A 120 1.23 3.01 3.40
C GLY A 120 2.06 2.21 2.39
N GLY A 121 1.99 0.89 2.51
CA GLY A 121 2.76 -0.04 1.68
C GLY A 121 4.15 -0.38 2.26
N THR A 122 4.26 -0.45 3.58
CA THR A 122 5.52 -0.72 4.29
C THR A 122 5.79 -2.23 4.43
N HIS A 123 5.87 -2.91 3.31
CA HIS A 123 5.85 -4.36 3.14
C HIS A 123 7.15 -5.10 3.52
N HIS A 124 8.26 -4.38 3.78
CA HIS A 124 9.54 -4.98 4.19
C HIS A 124 9.72 -5.08 5.71
N ALA A 125 8.76 -4.65 6.52
CA ALA A 125 8.85 -4.76 7.97
C ALA A 125 8.44 -6.16 8.44
N PHE A 126 9.30 -6.78 9.24
CA PHE A 126 9.13 -8.07 9.88
C PHE A 126 8.56 -7.90 11.31
N PRO A 127 8.14 -8.98 11.99
CA PRO A 127 7.56 -8.86 13.33
C PRO A 127 8.47 -8.21 14.37
N ASP A 128 9.77 -8.37 14.25
CA ASP A 128 10.77 -7.97 15.24
C ASP A 128 11.87 -7.03 14.70
N PHE A 129 11.77 -6.63 13.42
CA PHE A 129 12.67 -5.64 12.83
C PHE A 129 12.10 -4.95 11.59
N GLY A 130 12.60 -3.75 11.31
CA GLY A 130 12.34 -3.02 10.08
C GLY A 130 13.45 -3.19 9.04
N SER A 131 13.13 -2.98 7.77
CA SER A 131 14.04 -3.08 6.63
C SER A 131 13.55 -2.22 5.46
N GLY A 132 14.43 -1.82 4.54
CA GLY A 132 14.04 -1.23 3.26
C GLY A 132 13.08 -0.03 3.37
N PHE A 133 13.37 0.91 4.26
CA PHE A 133 12.54 2.07 4.58
C PHE A 133 11.19 1.74 5.26
N CYS A 134 10.96 0.47 5.63
CA CYS A 134 9.77 0.01 6.34
C CYS A 134 10.08 -0.23 7.81
N ILE A 135 9.21 0.27 8.69
CA ILE A 135 9.37 0.15 10.14
C ILE A 135 8.31 -0.80 10.71
N PHE A 136 7.02 -0.50 10.52
CA PHE A 136 5.92 -1.39 10.84
C PHE A 136 5.18 -1.77 9.55
N ASN A 137 4.73 -3.01 9.43
CA ASN A 137 3.98 -3.51 8.26
C ASN A 137 2.51 -3.10 8.37
N ASP A 138 2.17 -1.99 7.76
CA ASP A 138 0.85 -1.37 7.85
C ASP A 138 -0.25 -2.25 7.27
N ALA A 139 -0.02 -2.88 6.12
CA ALA A 139 -0.98 -3.79 5.49
C ALA A 139 -1.27 -5.01 6.37
N SER A 140 -0.22 -5.62 6.94
CA SER A 140 -0.35 -6.79 7.82
C SER A 140 -1.04 -6.44 9.14
N VAL A 141 -0.71 -5.29 9.75
CA VAL A 141 -1.39 -4.80 10.96
C VAL A 141 -2.87 -4.59 10.67
N ALA A 142 -3.19 -3.88 9.59
CA ALA A 142 -4.57 -3.59 9.23
C ALA A 142 -5.36 -4.87 8.90
N ALA A 143 -4.76 -5.82 8.17
CA ALA A 143 -5.38 -7.12 7.89
C ALA A 143 -5.76 -7.87 9.17
N ARG A 144 -4.80 -8.04 10.09
CA ARG A 144 -5.06 -8.76 11.35
C ARG A 144 -6.07 -8.04 12.24
N MET A 145 -6.08 -6.72 12.26
CA MET A 145 -7.09 -5.97 13.00
C MET A 145 -8.50 -6.24 12.46
N LEU A 146 -8.70 -6.23 11.14
CA LEU A 146 -10.01 -6.49 10.54
C LEU A 146 -10.49 -7.94 10.77
N LEU A 147 -9.56 -8.92 10.74
CA LEU A 147 -9.86 -10.31 11.07
C LEU A 147 -10.24 -10.48 12.55
N GLN A 148 -9.48 -9.86 13.47
CA GLN A 148 -9.77 -9.90 14.91
C GLN A 148 -11.12 -9.23 15.26
N GLU A 149 -11.48 -8.18 14.54
CA GLU A 149 -12.77 -7.49 14.66
C GLU A 149 -13.93 -8.26 13.96
N SER A 150 -13.62 -9.40 13.30
CA SER A 150 -14.57 -10.20 12.54
C SER A 150 -15.30 -9.42 11.43
N LEU A 151 -14.69 -8.38 10.90
CA LEU A 151 -15.20 -7.59 9.78
C LEU A 151 -15.01 -8.28 8.44
N VAL A 152 -14.03 -9.16 8.35
CA VAL A 152 -13.70 -10.00 7.19
C VAL A 152 -13.23 -11.37 7.66
N GLN A 153 -13.31 -12.38 6.79
CA GLN A 153 -12.80 -13.73 7.05
C GLN A 153 -11.63 -14.09 6.14
N GLN A 154 -11.59 -13.52 4.94
CA GLN A 154 -10.56 -13.80 3.94
C GLN A 154 -10.05 -12.50 3.32
N ILE A 155 -8.74 -12.31 3.28
CA ILE A 155 -8.08 -11.15 2.69
C ILE A 155 -7.11 -11.61 1.61
N LEU A 156 -7.09 -10.92 0.47
CA LEU A 156 -6.05 -11.05 -0.54
C LEU A 156 -5.18 -9.78 -0.54
N ILE A 157 -3.88 -9.94 -0.28
CA ILE A 157 -2.90 -8.87 -0.45
C ILE A 157 -2.30 -8.99 -1.85
N VAL A 158 -2.55 -7.98 -2.68
CA VAL A 158 -2.01 -7.85 -4.04
C VAL A 158 -0.87 -6.83 -4.00
N ASP A 159 0.35 -7.32 -3.96
CA ASP A 159 1.55 -6.49 -3.92
C ASP A 159 2.19 -6.41 -5.31
N LEU A 160 2.08 -5.24 -5.93
CA LEU A 160 2.64 -4.92 -7.25
C LEU A 160 3.74 -3.86 -7.19
N ASP A 161 4.35 -3.67 -6.02
CA ASP A 161 5.62 -2.97 -5.87
C ASP A 161 6.72 -3.72 -6.65
N VAL A 162 7.75 -3.02 -7.12
CA VAL A 162 8.86 -3.67 -7.85
C VAL A 162 9.66 -4.62 -6.96
N HIS A 163 9.61 -4.38 -5.64
CA HIS A 163 10.27 -5.20 -4.61
C HIS A 163 9.30 -6.26 -4.09
N GLN A 164 9.80 -7.46 -3.77
CA GLN A 164 8.97 -8.43 -3.04
C GLN A 164 8.66 -7.89 -1.64
N GLY A 165 7.39 -7.99 -1.24
CA GLY A 165 6.98 -7.73 0.13
C GLY A 165 7.39 -8.84 1.09
N ASP A 166 8.70 -8.97 1.35
CA ASP A 166 9.29 -10.06 2.13
C ASP A 166 8.81 -10.09 3.59
N GLY A 167 8.61 -8.92 4.19
CA GLY A 167 8.02 -8.82 5.53
C GLY A 167 6.57 -9.31 5.55
N THR A 168 5.77 -8.91 4.56
CA THR A 168 4.38 -9.37 4.41
C THR A 168 4.30 -10.87 4.19
N ALA A 169 5.12 -11.42 3.29
CA ALA A 169 5.19 -12.86 3.04
C ALA A 169 5.55 -13.64 4.31
N PHE A 170 6.56 -13.19 5.06
CA PHE A 170 6.98 -13.83 6.31
C PHE A 170 5.90 -13.78 7.39
N ILE A 171 5.20 -12.66 7.54
CA ILE A 171 4.17 -12.48 8.57
C ILE A 171 3.00 -13.43 8.36
N HIS A 172 2.61 -13.68 7.10
CA HIS A 172 1.41 -14.43 6.77
C HIS A 172 1.66 -15.86 6.27
N GLN A 173 2.94 -16.34 6.28
CA GLN A 173 3.32 -17.66 5.75
C GLN A 173 2.51 -18.86 6.26
N ASP A 174 1.95 -18.74 7.48
CA ASP A 174 1.18 -19.81 8.14
C ASP A 174 -0.29 -19.37 8.41
N GLU A 175 -0.76 -18.28 7.78
CA GLU A 175 -2.06 -17.67 8.05
C GLU A 175 -3.06 -17.89 6.89
N VAL A 176 -3.95 -18.85 7.05
CA VAL A 176 -4.92 -19.23 6.00
C VAL A 176 -5.89 -18.09 5.63
N ALA A 177 -6.17 -17.19 6.57
CA ALA A 177 -7.12 -16.08 6.35
C ALA A 177 -6.56 -14.92 5.52
N VAL A 178 -5.25 -14.91 5.23
CA VAL A 178 -4.59 -13.89 4.42
C VAL A 178 -3.79 -14.57 3.33
N PHE A 179 -4.20 -14.38 2.08
CA PHE A 179 -3.45 -14.85 0.93
C PHE A 179 -2.55 -13.74 0.41
N THR A 180 -1.26 -14.02 0.26
CA THR A 180 -0.25 -13.06 -0.21
C THR A 180 0.15 -13.35 -1.65
N PHE A 181 -0.03 -12.34 -2.53
CA PHE A 181 0.42 -12.36 -3.92
C PHE A 181 1.42 -11.23 -4.16
N SER A 182 2.63 -11.58 -4.61
CA SER A 182 3.66 -10.61 -4.95
C SER A 182 4.15 -10.82 -6.39
N MET A 183 4.02 -9.78 -7.22
CA MET A 183 4.56 -9.77 -8.59
C MET A 183 5.67 -8.73 -8.69
N HIS A 184 6.91 -9.17 -8.58
CA HIS A 184 8.07 -8.33 -8.33
C HIS A 184 9.24 -8.64 -9.26
N CYS A 185 10.16 -7.70 -9.45
CA CYS A 185 11.38 -7.95 -10.19
C CYS A 185 12.35 -8.84 -9.38
N GLN A 186 12.73 -9.99 -9.93
CA GLN A 186 13.52 -11.01 -9.24
C GLN A 186 14.87 -10.48 -8.74
N SER A 187 15.52 -9.63 -9.48
CA SER A 187 16.85 -9.11 -9.15
C SER A 187 16.83 -7.86 -8.27
N ASN A 188 15.64 -7.31 -7.96
CA ASN A 188 15.50 -6.21 -7.02
C ASN A 188 15.66 -6.69 -5.57
N PHE A 189 15.83 -5.74 -4.64
CA PHE A 189 15.74 -6.00 -3.21
C PHE A 189 14.37 -6.65 -2.87
N PRO A 190 14.29 -7.50 -1.85
CA PRO A 190 15.35 -8.06 -1.03
C PRO A 190 16.15 -9.13 -1.81
N PHE A 191 17.45 -9.25 -1.55
CA PHE A 191 18.29 -10.27 -2.21
C PHE A 191 17.98 -11.69 -1.74
N ARG A 192 17.46 -11.84 -0.51
CA ARG A 192 16.92 -13.09 0.01
C ARG A 192 15.41 -12.94 0.06
N LYS A 193 14.75 -13.54 -0.93
CA LYS A 193 13.28 -13.56 -0.99
C LYS A 193 12.69 -14.42 0.14
N GLN A 194 11.49 -14.04 0.57
CA GLN A 194 10.62 -14.88 1.37
C GLN A 194 9.65 -15.65 0.44
N HIS A 195 8.71 -16.37 1.01
CA HIS A 195 7.71 -17.13 0.26
C HIS A 195 6.33 -16.57 0.55
N SER A 196 5.76 -15.90 -0.46
CA SER A 196 4.33 -15.56 -0.49
C SER A 196 3.52 -16.81 -0.88
N ASP A 197 2.21 -16.79 -0.70
CA ASP A 197 1.36 -17.87 -1.23
C ASP A 197 1.46 -17.97 -2.77
N LEU A 198 1.69 -16.84 -3.44
CA LEU A 198 2.08 -16.79 -4.84
C LEU A 198 3.10 -15.68 -5.09
N ASP A 199 4.31 -16.08 -5.45
CA ASP A 199 5.35 -15.20 -5.98
C ASP A 199 5.45 -15.33 -7.50
N VAL A 200 5.41 -14.19 -8.21
CA VAL A 200 5.65 -14.13 -9.65
C VAL A 200 6.91 -13.30 -9.91
N PRO A 201 8.07 -13.97 -10.02
CA PRO A 201 9.33 -13.28 -10.27
C PRO A 201 9.41 -12.81 -11.73
N LEU A 202 9.62 -11.51 -11.92
CA LEU A 202 9.71 -10.87 -13.22
C LEU A 202 11.18 -10.64 -13.62
N PRO A 203 11.52 -10.78 -14.91
CA PRO A 203 12.84 -10.39 -15.42
C PRO A 203 13.00 -8.85 -15.43
N GLU A 204 14.24 -8.37 -15.42
CA GLU A 204 14.55 -6.96 -15.61
C GLU A 204 14.03 -6.42 -16.95
N ASN A 205 13.75 -5.13 -17.01
CA ASN A 205 13.31 -4.40 -18.20
C ASN A 205 12.00 -4.91 -18.83
N LEU A 206 11.15 -5.60 -18.04
CA LEU A 206 9.84 -6.04 -18.52
C LEU A 206 8.96 -4.83 -18.87
N ASP A 207 8.38 -4.85 -20.08
CA ASP A 207 7.51 -3.78 -20.59
C ASP A 207 6.04 -3.91 -20.14
N ASP A 208 5.23 -2.90 -20.48
CA ASP A 208 3.82 -2.80 -20.10
C ASP A 208 3.00 -4.02 -20.57
N ASP A 209 3.13 -4.41 -21.83
CA ASP A 209 2.31 -5.49 -22.41
C ASP A 209 2.60 -6.83 -21.77
N SER A 210 3.88 -7.11 -21.54
CA SER A 210 4.32 -8.34 -20.89
C SER A 210 3.92 -8.38 -19.42
N TYR A 211 4.07 -7.26 -18.71
CA TYR A 211 3.64 -7.11 -17.33
C TYR A 211 2.13 -7.33 -17.18
N LEU A 212 1.34 -6.62 -17.97
CA LEU A 212 -0.12 -6.72 -17.92
C LEU A 212 -0.64 -8.10 -18.35
N ARG A 213 0.04 -8.79 -19.27
CA ARG A 213 -0.30 -10.17 -19.66
C ARG A 213 -0.14 -11.12 -18.47
N ILE A 214 0.97 -10.99 -17.71
CA ILE A 214 1.22 -11.82 -16.52
C ILE A 214 0.19 -11.51 -15.43
N LEU A 215 -0.08 -10.24 -15.16
CA LEU A 215 -1.08 -9.84 -14.18
C LEU A 215 -2.47 -10.38 -14.52
N ARG A 216 -2.87 -10.28 -15.79
CA ARG A 216 -4.16 -10.79 -16.30
C ARG A 216 -4.29 -12.31 -16.23
N ALA A 217 -3.19 -13.02 -16.29
CA ALA A 217 -3.19 -14.49 -16.16
C ALA A 217 -3.35 -14.95 -14.71
N ASN A 218 -2.95 -14.14 -13.71
CA ASN A 218 -2.93 -14.55 -12.32
C ASN A 218 -4.10 -14.00 -11.50
N LEU A 219 -4.39 -12.70 -11.58
CA LEU A 219 -5.31 -12.05 -10.64
C LEU A 219 -6.76 -12.61 -10.66
N PRO A 220 -7.37 -12.91 -11.82
CA PRO A 220 -8.72 -13.49 -11.84
C PRO A 220 -8.80 -14.87 -11.18
N GLU A 221 -7.81 -15.74 -11.43
CA GLU A 221 -7.72 -17.06 -10.79
C GLU A 221 -7.55 -16.94 -9.27
N LEU A 222 -6.76 -15.97 -8.81
CA LEU A 222 -6.59 -15.72 -7.38
C LEU A 222 -7.89 -15.28 -6.73
N LEU A 223 -8.64 -14.36 -7.33
CA LEU A 223 -9.94 -13.91 -6.83
C LEU A 223 -10.95 -15.06 -6.73
N GLU A 224 -10.99 -15.93 -7.75
CA GLU A 224 -11.86 -17.12 -7.74
C GLU A 224 -11.42 -18.14 -6.67
N ARG A 225 -10.12 -18.40 -6.55
CA ARG A 225 -9.59 -19.39 -5.61
C ARG A 225 -9.68 -18.98 -4.15
N THR A 226 -9.46 -17.70 -3.86
CA THR A 226 -9.39 -17.20 -2.48
C THR A 226 -10.71 -16.65 -1.97
N GLU A 227 -11.64 -16.30 -2.86
CA GLU A 227 -12.94 -15.69 -2.53
C GLU A 227 -12.83 -14.60 -1.43
N PRO A 228 -11.95 -13.57 -1.61
CA PRO A 228 -11.64 -12.67 -0.52
C PRO A 228 -12.80 -11.70 -0.23
N ASP A 229 -13.00 -11.37 1.05
CA ASP A 229 -13.90 -10.31 1.47
C ASP A 229 -13.34 -8.91 1.21
N LEU A 230 -12.01 -8.79 1.06
CA LEU A 230 -11.28 -7.55 0.87
C LEU A 230 -9.97 -7.79 0.14
N VAL A 231 -9.64 -6.89 -0.79
CA VAL A 231 -8.30 -6.81 -1.40
C VAL A 231 -7.54 -5.62 -0.80
N ILE A 232 -6.32 -5.87 -0.33
CA ILE A 232 -5.35 -4.84 0.00
C ILE A 232 -4.40 -4.71 -1.18
N TYR A 233 -4.44 -3.58 -1.87
CA TYR A 233 -3.63 -3.34 -3.05
C TYR A 233 -2.43 -2.43 -2.75
N ASN A 234 -1.22 -2.98 -2.78
CA ASN A 234 0.01 -2.20 -2.72
C ASN A 234 0.39 -1.74 -4.14
N ALA A 235 0.12 -0.48 -4.43
CA ALA A 235 0.26 0.14 -5.74
C ALA A 235 1.60 0.86 -5.92
N GLY A 236 2.72 0.25 -5.48
CA GLY A 236 4.06 0.81 -5.67
C GLY A 236 4.28 1.29 -7.11
N ILE A 237 4.86 2.47 -7.27
CA ILE A 237 5.11 3.05 -8.60
C ILE A 237 6.55 2.89 -9.07
N ASP A 238 7.37 2.19 -8.32
CA ASP A 238 8.76 1.86 -8.64
C ASP A 238 8.96 0.78 -9.74
N PRO A 239 7.92 0.09 -10.27
CA PRO A 239 8.02 -0.56 -11.57
C PRO A 239 8.25 0.39 -12.75
N PHE A 240 8.13 1.71 -12.54
CA PHE A 240 8.37 2.74 -13.57
C PHE A 240 9.80 2.71 -14.10
N LYS A 241 9.95 2.88 -15.42
CA LYS A 241 11.22 2.74 -16.16
C LYS A 241 12.37 3.65 -15.66
N ASP A 242 12.05 4.81 -15.10
CA ASP A 242 13.03 5.78 -14.64
C ASP A 242 13.15 5.81 -13.10
N ASP A 243 12.60 4.81 -12.40
CA ASP A 243 12.77 4.70 -10.96
C ASP A 243 14.19 4.21 -10.63
N PRO A 244 14.96 4.94 -9.81
CA PRO A 244 16.35 4.61 -9.52
C PRO A 244 16.54 3.34 -8.69
N LEU A 245 15.49 2.82 -8.08
CA LEU A 245 15.51 1.59 -7.27
C LEU A 245 14.78 0.43 -7.92
N GLY A 246 14.00 0.68 -8.97
CA GLY A 246 13.30 -0.31 -9.78
C GLY A 246 14.12 -0.77 -10.97
N LYS A 247 13.84 -1.97 -11.47
CA LYS A 247 14.47 -2.55 -12.66
C LYS A 247 13.46 -3.04 -13.70
N LEU A 248 12.21 -2.66 -13.58
CA LEU A 248 11.19 -2.86 -14.60
C LEU A 248 11.14 -1.64 -15.55
N ASN A 249 10.37 -1.73 -16.63
CA ASN A 249 10.34 -0.72 -17.67
C ASN A 249 8.92 -0.25 -17.99
N LEU A 250 8.07 -0.10 -16.95
CA LEU A 250 6.70 0.36 -17.13
C LEU A 250 6.66 1.86 -17.44
N THR A 251 5.74 2.23 -18.31
CA THR A 251 5.42 3.63 -18.62
C THR A 251 4.35 4.19 -17.69
N TRP A 252 4.00 5.47 -17.83
CA TRP A 252 2.84 6.08 -17.17
C TRP A 252 1.55 5.36 -17.53
N GLU A 253 1.39 5.05 -18.80
CA GLU A 253 0.24 4.33 -19.34
C GLU A 253 0.18 2.91 -18.79
N GLY A 254 1.33 2.23 -18.67
CA GLY A 254 1.43 0.90 -18.08
C GLY A 254 1.02 0.87 -16.61
N LEU A 255 1.49 1.85 -15.81
CA LEU A 255 1.07 1.98 -14.40
C LEU A 255 -0.43 2.25 -14.28
N GLN A 256 -0.98 3.17 -15.10
CA GLN A 256 -2.42 3.44 -15.10
C GLN A 256 -3.25 2.22 -15.50
N ALA A 257 -2.81 1.49 -16.53
CA ALA A 257 -3.50 0.28 -16.98
C ALA A 257 -3.45 -0.84 -15.94
N ARG A 258 -2.32 -0.98 -15.21
CA ARG A 258 -2.18 -1.89 -14.09
C ARG A 258 -3.17 -1.57 -12.98
N ASP A 259 -3.18 -0.33 -12.49
CA ASP A 259 -4.04 0.12 -11.39
C ASP A 259 -5.52 -0.03 -11.76
N LYS A 260 -5.88 0.37 -12.98
CA LYS A 260 -7.23 0.20 -13.51
C LYS A 260 -7.64 -1.27 -13.53
N TYR A 261 -6.76 -2.14 -14.05
CA TYR A 261 -7.06 -3.56 -14.16
C TYR A 261 -7.29 -4.21 -12.79
N VAL A 262 -6.42 -3.94 -11.80
CA VAL A 262 -6.59 -4.49 -10.45
C VAL A 262 -7.93 -4.08 -9.85
N MET A 263 -8.23 -2.79 -9.83
CA MET A 263 -9.47 -2.27 -9.24
C MET A 263 -10.71 -2.80 -9.96
N GLU A 264 -10.74 -2.76 -11.30
CA GLU A 264 -11.88 -3.26 -12.07
C GLU A 264 -12.08 -4.77 -11.90
N CYS A 265 -11.01 -5.55 -11.88
CA CYS A 265 -11.07 -7.00 -11.70
C CYS A 265 -11.73 -7.36 -10.35
N CYS A 266 -11.30 -6.75 -9.27
CA CYS A 266 -11.86 -6.96 -7.94
C CYS A 266 -13.31 -6.47 -7.83
N LEU A 267 -13.57 -5.23 -8.23
CA LEU A 267 -14.90 -4.64 -8.14
C LEU A 267 -15.95 -5.32 -9.05
N ASN A 268 -15.53 -5.95 -10.17
CA ASN A 268 -16.42 -6.69 -11.05
C ASN A 268 -16.97 -7.97 -10.39
N VAL A 269 -16.22 -8.55 -9.47
CA VAL A 269 -16.67 -9.71 -8.67
C VAL A 269 -17.23 -9.31 -7.31
N GLY A 270 -17.40 -8.00 -7.07
CA GLY A 270 -18.00 -7.47 -5.84
C GLY A 270 -17.06 -7.36 -4.64
N VAL A 271 -15.75 -7.53 -4.86
CA VAL A 271 -14.74 -7.46 -3.79
C VAL A 271 -14.25 -6.02 -3.62
N PRO A 272 -14.33 -5.43 -2.41
CA PRO A 272 -13.84 -4.09 -2.12
C PRO A 272 -12.31 -4.04 -2.17
N VAL A 273 -11.77 -2.86 -2.49
CA VAL A 273 -10.32 -2.64 -2.63
C VAL A 273 -9.86 -1.46 -1.79
N GLY A 274 -8.89 -1.69 -0.91
CA GLY A 274 -8.16 -0.63 -0.22
C GLY A 274 -6.76 -0.49 -0.81
N CYS A 275 -6.43 0.70 -1.35
CA CYS A 275 -5.16 0.95 -2.02
C CYS A 275 -4.18 1.69 -1.09
N VAL A 276 -2.92 1.27 -1.09
CA VAL A 276 -1.78 1.99 -0.50
C VAL A 276 -0.74 2.28 -1.58
N ILE A 277 0.11 3.30 -1.39
CA ILE A 277 0.95 3.83 -2.48
C ILE A 277 2.31 3.13 -2.66
N GLY A 278 2.76 2.32 -1.69
CA GLY A 278 4.02 1.57 -1.81
C GLY A 278 5.27 2.38 -2.08
N GLY A 279 6.23 1.74 -2.73
CA GLY A 279 7.48 2.34 -3.17
C GLY A 279 7.33 3.29 -4.35
N GLY A 280 8.40 4.00 -4.61
CA GLY A 280 8.52 4.99 -5.68
C GLY A 280 9.52 6.05 -5.29
N TYR A 281 10.51 6.26 -6.17
CA TYR A 281 11.69 7.06 -5.89
C TYR A 281 12.02 7.94 -7.09
N SER A 282 12.49 9.14 -6.83
CA SER A 282 13.00 10.10 -7.81
C SER A 282 13.73 11.22 -7.09
N LYS A 283 14.65 11.88 -7.76
CA LYS A 283 15.21 13.16 -7.31
C LYS A 283 14.26 14.33 -7.55
N ASP A 284 13.38 14.20 -8.53
CA ASP A 284 12.30 15.14 -8.75
C ASP A 284 11.07 14.70 -7.94
N HIS A 285 10.87 15.32 -6.78
CA HIS A 285 9.79 14.99 -5.86
C HIS A 285 8.42 15.46 -6.36
N GLU A 286 8.35 16.45 -7.26
CA GLU A 286 7.08 16.88 -7.89
C GLU A 286 6.63 15.84 -8.92
N GLU A 287 7.53 15.43 -9.82
CA GLU A 287 7.26 14.36 -10.78
C GLU A 287 6.86 13.05 -10.07
N LEU A 288 7.57 12.71 -9.00
CA LEU A 288 7.28 11.53 -8.20
C LEU A 288 5.88 11.60 -7.58
N ALA A 289 5.50 12.73 -7.02
CA ALA A 289 4.16 12.92 -6.44
C ALA A 289 3.06 12.83 -7.52
N TRP A 290 3.31 13.37 -8.71
CA TRP A 290 2.44 13.17 -9.87
C TRP A 290 2.29 11.70 -10.23
N ARG A 291 3.37 10.94 -10.26
CA ARG A 291 3.37 9.50 -10.52
C ARG A 291 2.54 8.74 -9.48
N HIS A 292 2.72 9.04 -8.18
CA HIS A 292 1.88 8.49 -7.12
C HIS A 292 0.41 8.90 -7.24
N SER A 293 0.08 10.01 -7.89
CA SER A 293 -1.31 10.42 -8.08
C SER A 293 -2.08 9.52 -9.06
N LEU A 294 -1.40 8.70 -9.87
CA LEU A 294 -2.04 7.87 -10.90
C LEU A 294 -3.08 6.91 -10.32
N VAL A 295 -2.74 6.17 -9.28
CA VAL A 295 -3.65 5.23 -8.60
C VAL A 295 -4.91 5.94 -8.09
N HIS A 296 -4.78 7.14 -7.55
CA HIS A 296 -5.90 7.93 -7.03
C HIS A 296 -6.80 8.47 -8.16
N ARG A 297 -6.19 8.90 -9.28
CA ARG A 297 -6.92 9.35 -10.47
C ARG A 297 -7.71 8.22 -11.12
N VAL A 298 -7.09 7.07 -11.25
CA VAL A 298 -7.75 5.85 -11.74
C VAL A 298 -8.90 5.46 -10.82
N ALA A 299 -8.66 5.44 -9.51
CA ALA A 299 -9.68 5.14 -8.51
C ALA A 299 -10.85 6.13 -8.56
N ALA A 300 -10.58 7.44 -8.66
CA ALA A 300 -11.62 8.46 -8.74
C ALA A 300 -12.50 8.30 -10.00
N LYS A 301 -11.88 8.00 -11.13
CA LYS A 301 -12.61 7.74 -12.38
C LYS A 301 -13.50 6.50 -12.27
N ILE A 302 -12.96 5.38 -11.78
CA ILE A 302 -13.72 4.14 -11.56
C ILE A 302 -14.87 4.39 -10.58
N TYR A 303 -14.60 5.12 -9.49
CA TYR A 303 -15.60 5.42 -8.47
C TYR A 303 -16.76 6.24 -9.04
N GLN A 304 -16.44 7.27 -9.81
CA GLN A 304 -17.43 8.09 -10.51
C GLN A 304 -18.28 7.27 -11.46
N ASP A 305 -17.67 6.42 -12.28
CA ASP A 305 -18.37 5.64 -13.30
C ASP A 305 -19.28 4.55 -12.67
N ARG A 306 -18.89 3.97 -11.53
CA ARG A 306 -19.63 2.85 -10.90
C ARG A 306 -20.62 3.27 -9.84
N PHE A 307 -20.24 4.18 -8.95
CA PHE A 307 -20.97 4.43 -7.72
C PHE A 307 -21.80 5.70 -7.74
N SER A 308 -21.69 6.54 -8.78
CA SER A 308 -22.55 7.70 -8.97
C SER A 308 -24.02 7.33 -9.24
N ILE A 309 -24.27 6.13 -9.78
CA ILE A 309 -25.62 5.66 -10.18
C ILE A 309 -26.13 4.54 -9.26
N THR A 310 -25.25 3.66 -8.80
CA THR A 310 -25.63 2.51 -7.96
C THR A 310 -24.70 2.41 -6.75
N PRO A 311 -25.17 2.60 -5.53
CA PRO A 311 -24.33 2.52 -4.35
C PRO A 311 -23.82 1.07 -4.14
N PHE A 312 -22.60 0.94 -3.65
CA PHE A 312 -22.02 -0.33 -3.22
C PHE A 312 -22.87 -0.94 -2.10
N ARG A 313 -23.24 -2.20 -2.24
CA ARG A 313 -23.92 -2.95 -1.18
C ARG A 313 -22.87 -3.50 -0.23
N SER A 314 -22.65 -2.83 0.90
CA SER A 314 -21.83 -3.37 1.97
C SER A 314 -22.39 -4.69 2.52
N SER A 315 -21.51 -5.61 2.92
CA SER A 315 -21.89 -6.79 3.68
C SER A 315 -22.59 -6.37 4.99
N PRO A 316 -23.60 -7.12 5.49
CA PRO A 316 -24.34 -6.78 6.72
C PRO A 316 -23.48 -6.67 7.99
N ALA A 317 -22.25 -7.20 7.97
CA ALA A 317 -21.34 -7.17 9.12
C ALA A 317 -20.69 -5.79 9.40
N VAL A 318 -20.89 -4.78 8.55
CA VAL A 318 -20.19 -3.47 8.63
C VAL A 318 -21.19 -2.31 8.88
N ALA A 319 -22.46 -2.60 9.20
CA ALA A 319 -23.49 -1.60 9.49
C ALA A 319 -23.50 -1.17 10.95
#